data_84b34f42a549c8be7477fdf5dffa9c61
#
_entry.id   84b34f42a549c8be7477fdf5dffa9c61
#
_cell.length_a   1.000
_cell.length_b   1.000
_cell.length_c   1.000
_cell.angle_alpha   90.00
_cell.angle_beta   90.00
_cell.angle_gamma   90.00
#
_symmetry.space_group_name_H-M   'P 1'
#
loop_
_entity.id
_entity.type
_entity.pdbx_description
1 polymer ?
#
loop_
_entity_poly.entity_id
_entity_poly.type
_entity_poly.pdbx_seq_one_letter_code
_entity_poly.pdbx_strand_id
1 'polypeptide(L)'
;STMFLVGLSGGIASGKSTVVAVLRELGCAVIDADVIARQVVQPHSKAHQQILQYFGTEILLENGEINREALGSIIFSQPEKRRLLNSITHPQILKEMLKQVLKYFVLGYRYVILDIPLLFETRGLTRFMKYTVLVYCDPPTQLARLMKRSGLGVAEAEARISSQLPLEEKRRWATHVIDNSGDWESTRRQVLQLHTRLEDSLDFLWARLVVGTAVAGLGGLVFLLIRHFIS
;
A
#
# COMPACT_ATOMS: atom_id res chain seq x y z
N SER A 1 14.18 -10.73 -5.09
CA SER A 1 12.73 -10.97 -5.12
C SER A 1 12.32 -11.55 -6.44
N THR A 2 11.38 -12.49 -6.42
CA THR A 2 10.93 -13.29 -7.59
C THR A 2 9.73 -12.66 -8.31
N MET A 3 9.29 -11.53 -7.84
CA MET A 3 8.24 -10.69 -8.37
C MET A 3 8.57 -9.27 -7.94
N PHE A 4 8.37 -8.28 -8.79
CA PHE A 4 8.66 -6.93 -8.36
C PHE A 4 7.44 -6.23 -7.75
N LEU A 5 7.69 -5.31 -6.86
CA LEU A 5 6.69 -4.52 -6.18
C LEU A 5 6.64 -3.10 -6.75
N VAL A 6 5.45 -2.60 -6.93
CA VAL A 6 5.18 -1.23 -7.38
C VAL A 6 4.44 -0.51 -6.25
N GLY A 7 5.03 0.54 -5.72
CA GLY A 7 4.37 1.39 -4.74
C GLY A 7 3.50 2.43 -5.43
N LEU A 8 2.27 2.60 -4.97
CA LEU A 8 1.35 3.63 -5.44
C LEU A 8 0.96 4.54 -4.28
N SER A 9 1.06 5.82 -4.48
CA SER A 9 0.63 6.82 -3.51
C SER A 9 0.10 8.06 -4.23
N GLY A 10 -0.46 8.98 -3.45
CA GLY A 10 -0.97 10.24 -3.95
C GLY A 10 -1.20 11.21 -2.81
N GLY A 11 -1.35 12.49 -3.11
CA GLY A 11 -1.76 13.49 -2.14
C GLY A 11 -3.24 13.38 -1.82
N ILE A 12 -3.64 14.01 -0.71
CA ILE A 12 -5.05 14.16 -0.38
C ILE A 12 -5.80 14.79 -1.57
N ALA A 13 -6.93 14.24 -1.92
CA ALA A 13 -7.77 14.68 -3.04
C ALA A 13 -7.10 14.70 -4.43
N SER A 14 -6.00 13.97 -4.64
CA SER A 14 -5.34 13.84 -5.95
C SER A 14 -6.09 12.93 -6.93
N GLY A 15 -7.08 12.17 -6.45
CA GLY A 15 -7.85 11.23 -7.28
C GLY A 15 -7.22 9.85 -7.44
N LYS A 16 -6.41 9.44 -6.48
CA LYS A 16 -5.75 8.12 -6.48
C LYS A 16 -6.73 6.95 -6.65
N SER A 17 -7.90 7.01 -6.05
CA SER A 17 -8.93 5.98 -6.16
C SER A 17 -9.39 5.72 -7.60
N THR A 18 -9.46 6.75 -8.42
CA THR A 18 -9.78 6.66 -9.84
C THR A 18 -8.71 5.88 -10.60
N VAL A 19 -7.45 6.19 -10.34
CA VAL A 19 -6.30 5.49 -10.93
C VAL A 19 -6.28 4.02 -10.51
N VAL A 20 -6.50 3.74 -9.23
CA VAL A 20 -6.60 2.37 -8.70
C VAL A 20 -7.72 1.58 -9.39
N ALA A 21 -8.87 2.20 -9.59
CA ALA A 21 -10.01 1.56 -10.29
C ALA A 21 -9.62 1.12 -11.71
N VAL A 22 -8.95 1.99 -12.47
CA VAL A 22 -8.48 1.65 -13.82
C VAL A 22 -7.46 0.51 -13.80
N LEU A 23 -6.50 0.54 -12.88
CA LEU A 23 -5.50 -0.53 -12.75
C LEU A 23 -6.15 -1.88 -12.44
N ARG A 24 -7.18 -1.90 -11.60
CA ARG A 24 -7.95 -3.11 -11.31
C ARG A 24 -8.74 -3.60 -12.52
N GLU A 25 -9.35 -2.72 -13.28
CA GLU A 25 -10.03 -3.07 -14.55
C GLU A 25 -9.07 -3.70 -15.56
N LEU A 26 -7.82 -3.28 -15.57
CA LEU A 26 -6.76 -3.84 -16.40
C LEU A 26 -6.21 -5.19 -15.89
N GLY A 27 -6.74 -5.69 -14.78
CA GLY A 27 -6.32 -6.98 -14.21
C GLY A 27 -5.11 -6.92 -13.28
N CYS A 28 -4.65 -5.72 -12.90
CA CYS A 28 -3.53 -5.58 -11.97
C CYS A 28 -3.91 -6.06 -10.57
N ALA A 29 -2.99 -6.76 -9.92
CA ALA A 29 -3.08 -7.07 -8.50
C ALA A 29 -2.77 -5.79 -7.70
N VAL A 30 -3.75 -5.29 -6.96
CA VAL A 30 -3.61 -4.10 -6.11
C VAL A 30 -3.92 -4.48 -4.66
N ILE A 31 -2.94 -4.32 -3.78
CA ILE A 31 -3.08 -4.51 -2.34
C ILE A 31 -3.23 -3.13 -1.70
N ASP A 32 -4.35 -2.91 -1.03
CA ASP A 32 -4.68 -1.66 -0.36
C ASP A 32 -4.30 -1.75 1.12
N ALA A 33 -3.31 -0.97 1.54
CA ALA A 33 -2.83 -0.94 2.92
C ALA A 33 -3.89 -0.44 3.91
N ASP A 34 -4.77 0.48 3.51
CA ASP A 34 -5.84 0.98 4.36
C ASP A 34 -6.93 -0.09 4.61
N VAL A 35 -7.25 -0.86 3.58
CA VAL A 35 -8.17 -2.01 3.72
C VAL A 35 -7.59 -3.03 4.68
N ILE A 36 -6.32 -3.37 4.54
CA ILE A 36 -5.63 -4.29 5.45
C ILE A 36 -5.62 -3.75 6.88
N ALA A 37 -5.31 -2.48 7.07
CA ALA A 37 -5.31 -1.86 8.40
C ALA A 37 -6.67 -1.93 9.09
N ARG A 38 -7.75 -1.93 8.32
CA ARG A 38 -9.11 -2.14 8.84
C ARG A 38 -9.41 -3.60 9.15
N GLN A 39 -8.96 -4.51 8.30
CA GLN A 39 -9.20 -5.94 8.46
C GLN A 39 -8.49 -6.53 9.68
N VAL A 40 -7.25 -6.14 9.93
CA VAL A 40 -6.46 -6.71 11.04
C VAL A 40 -6.98 -6.36 12.43
N VAL A 41 -7.84 -5.34 12.55
CA VAL A 41 -8.45 -4.92 13.82
C VAL A 41 -9.94 -5.29 13.93
N GLN A 42 -10.45 -6.14 13.05
CA GLN A 42 -11.81 -6.64 13.13
C GLN A 42 -12.05 -7.43 14.44
N PRO A 43 -13.29 -7.47 14.95
CA PRO A 43 -13.63 -8.25 16.15
C PRO A 43 -13.07 -9.66 16.12
N HIS A 44 -12.57 -10.13 17.26
CA HIS A 44 -11.97 -11.45 17.47
C HIS A 44 -10.57 -11.63 16.85
N SER A 45 -10.01 -10.64 16.16
CA SER A 45 -8.61 -10.67 15.72
C SER A 45 -7.65 -10.51 16.90
N LYS A 46 -6.41 -10.95 16.71
CA LYS A 46 -5.36 -10.78 17.72
C LYS A 46 -5.12 -9.32 18.08
N ALA A 47 -5.05 -8.44 17.06
CA ALA A 47 -4.85 -7.01 17.27
C ALA A 47 -6.04 -6.38 18.00
N HIS A 48 -7.27 -6.74 17.64
CA HIS A 48 -8.48 -6.27 18.33
C HIS A 48 -8.44 -6.60 19.82
N GLN A 49 -8.12 -7.86 20.16
CA GLN A 49 -8.02 -8.29 21.56
C GLN A 49 -6.95 -7.51 22.33
N GLN A 50 -5.77 -7.30 21.73
CA GLN A 50 -4.71 -6.51 22.35
C GLN A 50 -5.08 -5.03 22.52
N ILE A 51 -5.76 -4.45 21.54
CA ILE A 51 -6.25 -3.07 21.64
C ILE A 51 -7.23 -2.93 22.80
N LEU A 52 -8.17 -3.86 22.94
CA LEU A 52 -9.12 -3.85 24.07
C LEU A 52 -8.42 -4.00 25.42
N GLN A 53 -7.39 -4.80 25.49
CA GLN A 53 -6.62 -5.01 26.74
C GLN A 53 -5.96 -3.72 27.22
N TYR A 54 -5.44 -2.88 26.32
CA TYR A 54 -4.70 -1.66 26.66
C TYR A 54 -5.56 -0.38 26.66
N PHE A 55 -6.61 -0.33 25.84
CA PHE A 55 -7.46 0.86 25.67
C PHE A 55 -8.82 0.73 26.34
N GLY A 56 -9.21 -0.48 26.75
CA GLY A 56 -10.52 -0.75 27.36
C GLY A 56 -11.64 -0.90 26.33
N THR A 57 -12.84 -1.22 26.83
CA THR A 57 -14.02 -1.45 26.00
C THR A 57 -14.78 -0.20 25.61
N GLU A 58 -14.43 0.94 26.18
CA GLU A 58 -15.05 2.25 25.91
C GLU A 58 -14.85 2.73 24.46
N ILE A 59 -13.83 2.17 23.77
CA ILE A 59 -13.54 2.44 22.36
C ILE A 59 -14.30 1.53 21.40
N LEU A 60 -15.24 0.74 21.86
CA LEU A 60 -16.05 -0.14 21.01
C LEU A 60 -17.37 0.51 20.61
N LEU A 61 -17.80 0.18 19.40
CA LEU A 61 -19.17 0.36 18.95
C LEU A 61 -20.04 -0.79 19.46
N GLU A 62 -21.36 -0.65 19.36
CA GLU A 62 -22.32 -1.68 19.78
C GLU A 62 -22.12 -3.04 19.09
N ASN A 63 -21.65 -3.02 17.85
CA ASN A 63 -21.35 -4.24 17.07
C ASN A 63 -20.00 -4.88 17.42
N GLY A 64 -19.27 -4.35 18.40
CA GLY A 64 -17.95 -4.85 18.82
C GLY A 64 -16.78 -4.35 17.98
N GLU A 65 -17.01 -3.59 16.93
CA GLU A 65 -15.96 -2.94 16.16
C GLU A 65 -15.34 -1.76 16.91
N ILE A 66 -14.11 -1.42 16.55
CA ILE A 66 -13.43 -0.27 17.15
C ILE A 66 -14.07 1.02 16.65
N ASN A 67 -14.46 1.87 17.58
CA ASN A 67 -14.82 3.26 17.30
C ASN A 67 -13.56 4.04 16.96
N ARG A 68 -13.32 4.27 15.67
CA ARG A 68 -12.11 4.91 15.17
C ARG A 68 -11.97 6.35 15.57
N GLU A 69 -13.09 7.05 15.71
CA GLU A 69 -13.12 8.43 16.15
C GLU A 69 -12.68 8.54 17.61
N ALA A 70 -13.23 7.69 18.48
CA ALA A 70 -12.86 7.62 19.88
C ALA A 70 -11.38 7.24 20.06
N LEU A 71 -10.92 6.20 19.37
CA LEU A 71 -9.52 5.79 19.42
C LEU A 71 -8.60 6.87 18.82
N GLY A 72 -9.00 7.48 17.70
CA GLY A 72 -8.27 8.58 17.06
C GLY A 72 -8.07 9.77 18.00
N SER A 73 -9.09 10.15 18.75
CA SER A 73 -9.00 11.23 19.73
C SER A 73 -8.00 10.93 20.85
N ILE A 74 -7.96 9.68 21.31
CA ILE A 74 -7.00 9.26 22.34
C ILE A 74 -5.56 9.33 21.82
N ILE A 75 -5.28 8.78 20.66
CA ILE A 75 -3.93 8.73 20.12
C ILE A 75 -3.44 10.08 19.59
N PHE A 76 -4.35 10.98 19.24
CA PHE A 76 -4.02 12.34 18.84
C PHE A 76 -3.39 13.12 19.98
N SER A 77 -3.97 13.00 21.19
CA SER A 77 -3.52 13.72 22.38
C SER A 77 -2.39 13.01 23.16
N GLN A 78 -2.21 11.71 22.95
CA GLN A 78 -1.26 10.88 23.72
C GLN A 78 -0.30 10.11 22.80
N PRO A 79 0.91 10.68 22.54
CA PRO A 79 1.89 10.05 21.64
C PRO A 79 2.33 8.65 22.05
N GLU A 80 2.37 8.37 23.35
CA GLU A 80 2.75 7.02 23.86
C GLU A 80 1.69 5.98 23.48
N LYS A 81 0.42 6.33 23.60
CA LYS A 81 -0.68 5.45 23.21
C LYS A 81 -0.72 5.22 21.70
N ARG A 82 -0.36 6.23 20.92
CA ARG A 82 -0.19 6.08 19.47
C ARG A 82 0.93 5.09 19.14
N ARG A 83 2.08 5.18 19.83
CA ARG A 83 3.19 4.22 19.67
C ARG A 83 2.77 2.82 20.06
N LEU A 84 2.03 2.66 21.15
CA LEU A 84 1.50 1.38 21.58
C LEU A 84 0.53 0.78 20.54
N LEU A 85 -0.42 1.57 20.03
CA LEU A 85 -1.33 1.13 18.98
C LEU A 85 -0.57 0.68 17.73
N ASN A 86 0.42 1.44 17.30
CA ASN A 86 1.26 1.10 16.16
C ASN A 86 2.04 -0.20 16.39
N SER A 87 2.56 -0.43 17.60
CA SER A 87 3.27 -1.66 17.94
C SER A 87 2.37 -2.90 17.89
N ILE A 88 1.07 -2.74 18.11
CA ILE A 88 0.07 -3.81 18.00
C ILE A 88 -0.34 -4.05 16.54
N THR A 89 -0.60 -2.99 15.80
CA THR A 89 -1.21 -3.05 14.45
C THR A 89 -0.19 -3.26 13.34
N HIS A 90 0.98 -2.62 13.38
CA HIS A 90 1.96 -2.67 12.30
C HIS A 90 2.46 -4.09 11.99
N PRO A 91 2.79 -4.95 12.99
CA PRO A 91 3.17 -6.33 12.68
C PRO A 91 2.08 -7.14 12.00
N GLN A 92 0.82 -6.92 12.39
CA GLN A 92 -0.32 -7.61 11.78
C GLN A 92 -0.59 -7.14 10.36
N ILE A 93 -0.47 -5.84 10.11
CA ILE A 93 -0.59 -5.26 8.77
C ILE A 93 0.52 -5.81 7.86
N LEU A 94 1.76 -5.79 8.31
CA LEU A 94 2.90 -6.31 7.54
C LEU A 94 2.73 -7.80 7.22
N LYS A 95 2.32 -8.58 8.20
CA LYS A 95 2.06 -10.03 8.02
C LYS A 95 1.00 -10.28 6.95
N GLU A 96 -0.11 -9.54 6.98
CA GLU A 96 -1.18 -9.69 6.01
C GLU A 96 -0.76 -9.20 4.61
N MET A 97 -0.01 -8.10 4.52
CA MET A 97 0.56 -7.64 3.26
C MET A 97 1.49 -8.67 2.63
N LEU A 98 2.41 -9.24 3.41
CA LEU A 98 3.31 -10.29 2.94
C LEU A 98 2.56 -11.54 2.49
N LYS A 99 1.53 -11.93 3.22
CA LYS A 99 0.65 -13.05 2.86
C LYS A 99 -0.02 -12.83 1.49
N GLN A 100 -0.55 -11.63 1.26
CA GLN A 100 -1.18 -11.27 -0.02
C GLN A 100 -0.16 -11.19 -1.16
N VAL A 101 1.02 -10.63 -0.92
CA VAL A 101 2.13 -10.62 -1.89
C VAL A 101 2.52 -12.05 -2.28
N LEU A 102 2.69 -12.94 -1.31
CA LEU A 102 3.00 -14.36 -1.58
C LEU A 102 1.89 -15.06 -2.36
N LYS A 103 0.64 -14.78 -2.05
CA LYS A 103 -0.50 -15.30 -2.81
C LYS A 103 -0.41 -14.93 -4.29
N TYR A 104 -0.18 -13.67 -4.59
CA TYR A 104 -0.05 -13.21 -5.98
C TYR A 104 1.21 -13.79 -6.68
N PHE A 105 2.29 -13.95 -5.92
CA PHE A 105 3.46 -14.64 -6.43
C PHE A 105 3.16 -16.09 -6.86
N VAL A 106 2.48 -16.84 -5.99
CA VAL A 106 2.08 -18.23 -6.28
C VAL A 106 1.12 -18.30 -7.47
N LEU A 107 0.21 -17.34 -7.60
CA LEU A 107 -0.73 -17.24 -8.72
C LEU A 107 -0.06 -16.83 -10.04
N GLY A 108 1.23 -16.51 -10.04
CA GLY A 108 1.99 -16.22 -11.25
C GLY A 108 1.99 -14.76 -11.69
N TYR A 109 1.56 -13.82 -10.85
CA TYR A 109 1.64 -12.41 -11.18
C TYR A 109 3.09 -11.93 -11.31
N ARG A 110 3.33 -11.05 -12.29
CA ARG A 110 4.66 -10.50 -12.59
C ARG A 110 5.04 -9.39 -11.62
N TYR A 111 4.07 -8.64 -11.16
CA TYR A 111 4.21 -7.55 -10.20
C TYR A 111 2.93 -7.40 -9.38
N VAL A 112 3.06 -6.73 -8.26
CA VAL A 112 1.94 -6.36 -7.39
C VAL A 112 2.05 -4.88 -7.07
N ILE A 113 0.93 -4.18 -7.14
CA ILE A 113 0.82 -2.77 -6.78
C ILE A 113 0.41 -2.69 -5.31
N LEU A 114 1.21 -1.99 -4.51
CA LEU A 114 0.92 -1.69 -3.12
C LEU A 114 0.42 -0.25 -3.02
N ASP A 115 -0.87 -0.10 -2.76
CA ASP A 115 -1.49 1.21 -2.52
C ASP A 115 -1.26 1.62 -1.07
N ILE A 116 -0.32 2.54 -0.85
CA ILE A 116 0.11 2.99 0.47
C ILE A 116 -0.01 4.52 0.52
N PRO A 117 -0.95 5.09 1.29
CA PRO A 117 -1.21 6.53 1.31
C PRO A 117 -0.02 7.38 1.67
N LEU A 118 0.77 6.95 2.66
CA LEU A 118 1.96 7.67 3.15
C LEU A 118 3.27 6.97 2.74
N LEU A 119 3.33 6.51 1.49
CA LEU A 119 4.48 5.76 0.97
C LEU A 119 5.78 6.55 1.07
N PHE A 120 5.77 7.80 0.63
CA PHE A 120 6.96 8.64 0.58
C PHE A 120 7.32 9.25 1.93
N GLU A 121 6.36 9.42 2.81
CA GLU A 121 6.54 9.88 4.18
C GLU A 121 7.14 8.80 5.09
N THR A 122 6.89 7.54 4.78
CA THR A 122 7.42 6.41 5.54
C THR A 122 8.80 6.05 5.04
N ARG A 123 9.81 6.50 5.76
CA ARG A 123 11.22 6.29 5.38
C ARG A 123 11.54 4.81 5.21
N GLY A 124 12.14 4.49 4.09
CA GLY A 124 12.68 3.16 3.79
C GLY A 124 11.72 2.20 3.10
N LEU A 125 10.40 2.49 3.00
CA LEU A 125 9.49 1.61 2.27
C LEU A 125 9.78 1.58 0.77
N THR A 126 10.12 2.72 0.18
CA THR A 126 10.37 2.84 -1.26
C THR A 126 11.55 1.99 -1.75
N ARG A 127 12.50 1.66 -0.88
CA ARG A 127 13.65 0.80 -1.25
C ARG A 127 13.27 -0.64 -1.61
N PHE A 128 12.10 -1.11 -1.17
CA PHE A 128 11.58 -2.44 -1.52
C PHE A 128 10.76 -2.43 -2.81
N MET A 129 10.50 -1.24 -3.37
CA MET A 129 9.71 -1.05 -4.57
C MET A 129 10.62 -0.92 -5.79
N LYS A 130 10.34 -1.67 -6.84
CA LYS A 130 11.04 -1.51 -8.12
C LYS A 130 10.69 -0.19 -8.76
N TYR A 131 9.41 0.16 -8.71
CA TYR A 131 8.86 1.42 -9.19
C TYR A 131 7.97 2.04 -8.13
N THR A 132 7.94 3.36 -8.10
CA THR A 132 7.00 4.14 -7.29
C THR A 132 6.19 5.04 -8.20
N VAL A 133 4.87 5.01 -8.02
CA VAL A 133 3.92 5.77 -8.82
C VAL A 133 3.25 6.80 -7.92
N LEU A 134 3.32 8.05 -8.32
CA LEU A 134 2.61 9.14 -7.67
C LEU A 134 1.43 9.58 -8.51
N VAL A 135 0.24 9.57 -7.94
CA VAL A 135 -0.91 10.26 -8.49
C VAL A 135 -0.85 11.71 -8.04
N TYR A 136 -0.60 12.57 -8.99
CA TYR A 136 -0.37 14.00 -8.82
C TYR A 136 -1.56 14.82 -9.35
N CYS A 137 -1.82 15.94 -8.73
CA CYS A 137 -2.57 17.04 -9.34
C CYS A 137 -1.98 18.38 -8.91
N ASP A 138 -2.22 19.42 -9.70
CA ASP A 138 -1.74 20.75 -9.37
C ASP A 138 -2.40 21.29 -8.07
N PRO A 139 -1.74 22.20 -7.35
CA PRO A 139 -2.24 22.71 -6.09
C PRO A 139 -3.65 23.34 -6.15
N PRO A 140 -4.00 24.16 -7.14
CA PRO A 140 -5.36 24.70 -7.25
C PRO A 140 -6.43 23.62 -7.42
N THR A 141 -6.14 22.60 -8.22
CA THR A 141 -7.05 21.46 -8.45
C THR A 141 -7.21 20.64 -7.17
N GLN A 142 -6.12 20.38 -6.46
CA GLN A 142 -6.14 19.67 -5.20
C GLN A 142 -7.02 20.38 -4.16
N LEU A 143 -6.82 21.68 -3.99
CA LEU A 143 -7.59 22.51 -3.07
C LEU A 143 -9.09 22.50 -3.42
N ALA A 144 -9.43 22.74 -4.66
CA ALA A 144 -10.82 22.76 -5.13
C ALA A 144 -11.51 21.41 -4.92
N ARG A 145 -10.84 20.30 -5.25
CA ARG A 145 -11.38 18.94 -5.05
C ARG A 145 -11.57 18.61 -3.57
N LEU A 146 -10.62 18.99 -2.72
CA LEU A 146 -10.74 18.75 -1.27
C LEU A 146 -11.89 19.52 -0.67
N MET A 147 -12.03 20.79 -1.00
CA MET A 147 -13.13 21.63 -0.53
C MET A 147 -14.50 21.07 -0.96
N LYS A 148 -14.63 20.67 -2.22
CA LYS A 148 -15.86 20.09 -2.76
C LYS A 148 -16.22 18.76 -2.09
N ARG A 149 -15.24 17.88 -1.92
CA ARG A 149 -15.45 16.55 -1.32
C ARG A 149 -15.84 16.60 0.14
N SER A 150 -15.22 17.48 0.91
CA SER A 150 -15.31 17.49 2.36
C SER A 150 -16.10 18.68 2.93
N GLY A 151 -16.60 19.58 2.09
CA GLY A 151 -17.35 20.77 2.52
C GLY A 151 -16.53 21.75 3.36
N LEU A 152 -15.22 21.79 3.15
CA LEU A 152 -14.30 22.60 3.94
C LEU A 152 -14.16 24.02 3.39
N GLY A 153 -13.88 24.96 4.27
CA GLY A 153 -13.38 26.29 3.88
C GLY A 153 -11.94 26.23 3.39
N VAL A 154 -11.47 27.28 2.72
CA VAL A 154 -10.13 27.38 2.14
C VAL A 154 -9.04 27.13 3.19
N ALA A 155 -9.10 27.83 4.33
CA ALA A 155 -8.08 27.74 5.37
C ALA A 155 -7.95 26.33 5.95
N GLU A 156 -9.07 25.65 6.18
CA GLU A 156 -9.07 24.28 6.71
C GLU A 156 -8.55 23.28 5.67
N ALA A 157 -8.94 23.44 4.42
CA ALA A 157 -8.47 22.61 3.32
C ALA A 157 -6.96 22.77 3.10
N GLU A 158 -6.45 24.00 3.10
CA GLU A 158 -5.01 24.29 3.03
C GLU A 158 -4.24 23.68 4.20
N ALA A 159 -4.77 23.76 5.42
CA ALA A 159 -4.16 23.15 6.59
C ALA A 159 -4.05 21.62 6.45
N ARG A 160 -5.06 20.96 5.91
CA ARG A 160 -5.02 19.52 5.66
C ARG A 160 -4.01 19.13 4.58
N ILE A 161 -3.91 19.91 3.51
CA ILE A 161 -2.91 19.71 2.47
C ILE A 161 -1.51 19.89 3.04
N SER A 162 -1.28 20.96 3.81
CA SER A 162 0.03 21.27 4.40
C SER A 162 0.49 20.27 5.46
N SER A 163 -0.42 19.48 6.02
CA SER A 163 -0.08 18.43 6.98
C SER A 163 0.66 17.24 6.37
N GLN A 164 0.61 17.11 5.06
CA GLN A 164 1.33 16.08 4.30
C GLN A 164 2.57 16.67 3.63
N LEU A 165 3.48 15.80 3.24
CA LEU A 165 4.62 16.19 2.41
C LEU A 165 4.12 16.81 1.09
N PRO A 166 4.69 17.94 0.63
CA PRO A 166 4.29 18.58 -0.61
C PRO A 166 4.34 17.63 -1.81
N LEU A 167 3.30 17.67 -2.67
CA LEU A 167 3.23 16.82 -3.86
C LEU A 167 4.42 17.02 -4.81
N GLU A 168 4.95 18.23 -4.89
CA GLU A 168 6.15 18.52 -5.71
C GLU A 168 7.40 17.78 -5.21
N GLU A 169 7.55 17.60 -3.92
CA GLU A 169 8.64 16.80 -3.36
C GLU A 169 8.43 15.31 -3.65
N LYS A 170 7.23 14.80 -3.45
CA LYS A 170 6.88 13.42 -3.80
C LYS A 170 7.11 13.14 -5.29
N ARG A 171 6.78 14.10 -6.15
CA ARG A 171 6.99 14.02 -7.60
C ARG A 171 8.46 13.80 -7.96
N ARG A 172 9.37 14.44 -7.25
CA ARG A 172 10.82 14.27 -7.47
C ARG A 172 11.32 12.87 -7.10
N TRP A 173 10.67 12.24 -6.14
CA TRP A 173 11.07 10.90 -5.63
C TRP A 173 10.39 9.76 -6.37
N ALA A 174 9.26 10.00 -7.00
CA ALA A 174 8.54 8.98 -7.74
C ALA A 174 9.25 8.63 -9.04
N THR A 175 9.26 7.35 -9.39
CA THR A 175 9.79 6.88 -10.68
C THR A 175 8.82 7.13 -11.83
N HIS A 176 7.52 7.17 -11.52
CA HIS A 176 6.43 7.44 -12.46
C HIS A 176 5.43 8.40 -11.85
N VAL A 177 4.88 9.29 -12.64
CA VAL A 177 3.86 10.25 -12.22
C VAL A 177 2.65 10.12 -13.12
N ILE A 178 1.47 9.98 -12.52
CA ILE A 178 0.18 10.11 -13.19
C ILE A 178 -0.36 11.49 -12.85
N ASP A 179 -0.39 12.39 -13.81
CA ASP A 179 -0.95 13.73 -13.62
C ASP A 179 -2.47 13.70 -13.83
N ASN A 180 -3.18 13.82 -12.72
CA ASN A 180 -4.64 13.82 -12.66
C ASN A 180 -5.23 15.23 -12.54
N SER A 181 -4.50 16.25 -13.00
CA SER A 181 -5.00 17.64 -13.03
C SER A 181 -6.00 17.88 -14.15
N GLY A 182 -5.91 17.11 -15.24
CA GLY A 182 -6.73 17.25 -16.43
C GLY A 182 -8.02 16.44 -16.39
N ASP A 183 -8.53 16.14 -17.58
CA ASP A 183 -9.71 15.33 -17.76
C ASP A 183 -9.47 13.82 -17.55
N TRP A 184 -10.56 13.08 -17.48
CA TRP A 184 -10.56 11.63 -17.30
C TRP A 184 -9.79 10.90 -18.41
N GLU A 185 -9.98 11.32 -19.66
CA GLU A 185 -9.33 10.70 -20.82
C GLU A 185 -7.80 10.82 -20.74
N SER A 186 -7.30 11.97 -20.32
CA SER A 186 -5.87 12.17 -20.10
C SER A 186 -5.32 11.27 -19.00
N THR A 187 -6.01 11.18 -17.89
CA THR A 187 -5.62 10.30 -16.78
C THR A 187 -5.64 8.84 -17.21
N ARG A 188 -6.70 8.38 -17.84
CA ARG A 188 -6.82 7.01 -18.34
C ARG A 188 -5.69 6.65 -19.30
N ARG A 189 -5.34 7.52 -20.22
CA ARG A 189 -4.26 7.32 -21.17
C ARG A 189 -2.92 7.13 -20.48
N GLN A 190 -2.62 7.95 -19.47
CA GLN A 190 -1.39 7.81 -18.67
C GLN A 190 -1.35 6.48 -17.90
N VAL A 191 -2.48 6.04 -17.35
CA VAL A 191 -2.58 4.75 -16.65
C VAL A 191 -2.35 3.58 -17.63
N LEU A 192 -2.91 3.64 -18.82
CA LEU A 192 -2.68 2.64 -19.85
C LEU A 192 -1.20 2.58 -20.29
N GLN A 193 -0.54 3.72 -20.42
CA GLN A 193 0.89 3.78 -20.72
C GLN A 193 1.73 3.18 -19.58
N LEU A 194 1.39 3.47 -18.32
CA LEU A 194 2.04 2.86 -17.17
C LEU A 194 1.85 1.34 -17.17
N HIS A 195 0.63 0.88 -17.38
CA HIS A 195 0.32 -0.55 -17.45
C HIS A 195 1.17 -1.25 -18.51
N THR A 196 1.25 -0.70 -19.72
CA THR A 196 2.10 -1.24 -20.78
C THR A 196 3.57 -1.34 -20.34
N ARG A 197 4.12 -0.31 -19.72
CA ARG A 197 5.50 -0.33 -19.22
C ARG A 197 5.74 -1.41 -18.18
N LEU A 198 4.78 -1.62 -17.26
CA LEU A 198 4.89 -2.64 -16.23
C LEU A 198 4.80 -4.06 -16.82
N GLU A 199 3.93 -4.25 -17.82
CA GLU A 199 3.78 -5.54 -18.51
C GLU A 199 5.00 -5.88 -19.38
N ASP A 200 5.63 -4.89 -20.00
CA ASP A 200 6.82 -5.07 -20.83
C ASP A 200 8.10 -5.25 -20.01
N SER A 201 8.07 -5.05 -18.71
CA SER A 201 9.21 -5.25 -17.84
C SER A 201 9.55 -6.74 -17.71
N LEU A 202 10.79 -7.11 -18.02
CA LEU A 202 11.32 -8.46 -17.88
C LEU A 202 11.99 -8.74 -16.53
N ASP A 203 11.94 -7.80 -15.61
CA ASP A 203 12.60 -7.92 -14.29
C ASP A 203 12.09 -9.12 -13.49
N PHE A 204 10.81 -9.49 -13.67
CA PHE A 204 10.23 -10.66 -13.02
C PHE A 204 10.82 -11.99 -13.55
N LEU A 205 11.18 -12.08 -14.85
CA LEU A 205 11.74 -13.30 -15.45
C LEU A 205 13.09 -13.64 -14.85
N TRP A 206 13.96 -12.65 -14.73
CA TRP A 206 15.26 -12.86 -14.12
C TRP A 206 15.16 -13.40 -12.69
N ALA A 207 14.32 -12.78 -11.89
CA ALA A 207 14.10 -13.19 -10.51
C ALA A 207 13.51 -14.60 -10.40
N ARG A 208 12.55 -14.97 -11.26
CA ARG A 208 11.97 -16.32 -11.32
C ARG A 208 12.98 -17.36 -11.79
N LEU A 209 13.83 -17.01 -12.75
CA LEU A 209 14.91 -17.89 -13.21
C LEU A 209 15.90 -18.19 -12.08
N VAL A 210 16.31 -17.19 -11.31
CA VAL A 210 17.23 -17.36 -10.18
C VAL A 210 16.63 -18.29 -9.13
N VAL A 211 15.37 -18.07 -8.73
CA VAL A 211 14.69 -18.94 -7.76
C VAL A 211 14.46 -20.33 -8.30
N GLY A 212 14.01 -20.46 -9.54
CA GLY A 212 13.81 -21.75 -10.17
C GLY A 212 15.10 -22.56 -10.24
N THR A 213 16.21 -21.94 -10.58
CA THR A 213 17.54 -22.56 -10.61
C THR A 213 17.99 -22.97 -9.21
N ALA A 214 17.78 -22.13 -8.18
CA ALA A 214 18.13 -22.45 -6.80
C ALA A 214 17.29 -23.63 -6.27
N VAL A 215 15.98 -23.64 -6.53
CA VAL A 215 15.09 -24.74 -6.14
C VAL A 215 15.47 -26.04 -6.86
N ALA A 216 15.73 -25.98 -8.15
CA ALA A 216 16.18 -27.16 -8.92
C ALA A 216 17.53 -27.69 -8.42
N GLY A 217 18.49 -26.79 -8.09
CA GLY A 217 19.77 -27.14 -7.49
C GLY A 217 19.63 -27.83 -6.15
N LEU A 218 18.78 -27.31 -5.25
CA LEU A 218 18.49 -27.94 -3.97
C LEU A 218 17.80 -29.30 -4.13
N GLY A 219 16.83 -29.42 -5.02
CA GLY A 219 16.15 -30.68 -5.34
C GLY A 219 17.13 -31.73 -5.87
N GLY A 220 18.05 -31.36 -6.76
CA GLY A 220 19.09 -32.23 -7.28
C GLY A 220 20.08 -32.69 -6.19
N LEU A 221 20.48 -31.80 -5.31
CA LEU A 221 21.35 -32.11 -4.17
C LEU A 221 20.69 -33.08 -3.20
N VAL A 222 19.45 -32.86 -2.84
CA VAL A 222 18.66 -33.76 -1.97
C VAL A 222 18.52 -35.14 -2.62
N PHE A 223 18.22 -35.20 -3.92
CA PHE A 223 18.13 -36.45 -4.65
C PHE A 223 19.44 -37.26 -4.65
N LEU A 224 20.56 -36.57 -4.86
CA LEU A 224 21.90 -37.21 -4.81
C LEU A 224 22.24 -37.71 -3.41
N LEU A 225 21.91 -36.97 -2.37
CA LEU A 225 22.09 -37.40 -0.99
C LEU A 225 21.25 -38.65 -0.66
N ILE A 226 19.98 -38.62 -1.02
CA ILE A 226 19.10 -39.79 -0.82
C ILE A 226 19.63 -41.04 -1.56
N ARG A 227 20.03 -40.88 -2.81
CA ARG A 227 20.63 -41.94 -3.57
C ARG A 227 21.88 -42.52 -2.93
N HIS A 228 22.74 -41.63 -2.41
CA HIS A 228 23.98 -42.03 -1.73
C HIS A 228 23.73 -42.85 -0.44
N PHE A 229 22.66 -42.49 0.31
CA PHE A 229 22.32 -43.21 1.54
C PHE A 229 21.53 -44.52 1.31
N ILE A 230 20.93 -44.71 0.12
CA ILE A 230 20.16 -45.93 -0.21
C ILE A 230 21.01 -46.96 -0.94
N SER A 231 22.14 -46.58 -1.53
CA SER A 231 23.09 -47.48 -2.16
C SER A 231 24.23 -47.85 -1.19
#